data_58d068720a9bcd6441664061081a594d
#
_entry.id   58d068720a9bcd6441664061081a594d
#
_cell.length_a   1.000
_cell.length_b   1.000
_cell.length_c   1.000
_cell.angle_alpha   90.00
_cell.angle_beta   90.00
_cell.angle_gamma   90.00
#
_symmetry.space_group_name_H-M   'P 1'
#
loop_
_entity.id
_entity.type
_entity.pdbx_description
1 polymer ?
#
loop_
_entity_poly.entity_id
_entity_poly.type
_entity_poly.pdbx_seq_one_letter_code
_entity_poly.pdbx_strand_id
1 'polypeptide(L)'
;MKFKILVLLLFFSLLNFTPSFTQVAGESTYQFLNIPSSPRQLALGGKNITIQDDDVTSGLFNPSSITQEMDNMLSLNYFSYFSDISFGSLSYAYRLDNRGNTLHFGFSYINYGDFIGYDEFGNYTSNFSGNESALSVGYATKLKNIPVTFGTNLWYLHVYVC
;
A
#
# COMPACT_ATOMS: atom_id res chain seq x y z
N MET A 1 7.97 37.26 -27.94
CA MET A 1 8.19 37.05 -26.51
C MET A 1 6.90 37.23 -25.69
N LYS A 2 6.14 38.28 -25.87
CA LYS A 2 4.89 38.57 -25.12
C LYS A 2 3.80 37.50 -25.27
N PHE A 3 3.64 36.90 -26.45
CA PHE A 3 2.63 35.83 -26.69
C PHE A 3 2.93 34.55 -25.93
N LYS A 4 4.19 34.12 -25.83
CA LYS A 4 4.59 32.94 -25.05
C LYS A 4 4.35 33.13 -23.54
N ILE A 5 4.55 34.34 -23.04
CA ILE A 5 4.29 34.68 -21.63
C ILE A 5 2.77 34.65 -21.34
N LEU A 6 1.96 35.13 -22.27
CA LEU A 6 0.50 35.11 -22.14
C LEU A 6 -0.06 33.68 -22.09
N VAL A 7 0.45 32.79 -22.97
CA VAL A 7 0.07 31.39 -22.98
C VAL A 7 0.50 30.65 -21.67
N LEU A 8 1.68 30.99 -21.16
CA LEU A 8 2.16 30.43 -19.89
C LEU A 8 1.32 30.87 -18.69
N LEU A 9 0.92 32.15 -18.66
CA LEU A 9 0.02 32.67 -17.62
C LEU A 9 -1.38 32.06 -17.69
N LEU A 10 -1.90 31.86 -18.91
CA LEU A 10 -3.20 31.20 -19.10
C LEU A 10 -3.17 29.72 -18.64
N PHE A 11 -2.09 29.01 -18.93
CA PHE A 11 -1.87 27.63 -18.48
C PHE A 11 -1.76 27.56 -16.96
N PHE A 12 -1.06 28.50 -16.32
CA PHE A 12 -0.93 28.56 -14.87
C PHE A 12 -2.25 28.93 -14.17
N SER A 13 -3.10 29.74 -14.80
CA SER A 13 -4.44 30.08 -14.33
C SER A 13 -5.40 28.88 -14.34
N LEU A 14 -5.28 27.97 -15.29
CA LEU A 14 -6.10 26.75 -15.39
C LEU A 14 -5.74 25.69 -14.34
N LEU A 15 -4.52 25.74 -13.78
CA LEU A 15 -4.07 24.80 -12.74
C LEU A 15 -4.64 25.12 -11.34
N ASN A 16 -5.27 26.28 -11.12
CA ASN A 16 -5.79 26.69 -9.82
C ASN A 16 -7.27 26.34 -9.55
N PHE A 17 -7.92 25.57 -10.43
CA PHE A 17 -9.27 25.07 -10.20
C PHE A 17 -9.23 23.74 -9.45
N THR A 18 -8.80 23.75 -8.19
CA THR A 18 -9.08 22.66 -7.27
C THR A 18 -10.32 23.01 -6.47
N PRO A 19 -11.48 22.36 -6.70
CA PRO A 19 -12.59 22.49 -5.79
C PRO A 19 -12.13 21.95 -4.42
N SER A 20 -12.06 22.83 -3.42
CA SER A 20 -11.81 22.43 -2.04
C SER A 20 -13.08 21.75 -1.52
N PHE A 21 -13.17 20.44 -1.64
CA PHE A 21 -14.15 19.70 -0.87
C PHE A 21 -13.64 19.65 0.58
N THR A 22 -14.37 20.26 1.49
CA THR A 22 -14.22 19.98 2.92
C THR A 22 -14.58 18.52 3.11
N GLN A 23 -13.56 17.68 3.32
CA GLN A 23 -13.79 16.30 3.67
C GLN A 23 -14.45 16.26 5.05
N VAL A 24 -15.71 15.95 5.08
CA VAL A 24 -16.40 15.51 6.29
C VAL A 24 -15.68 14.23 6.72
N ALA A 25 -15.36 14.11 7.99
CA ALA A 25 -14.66 13.00 8.61
C ALA A 25 -15.32 11.64 8.26
N GLY A 26 -14.92 11.08 7.18
CA GLY A 26 -15.19 9.75 6.68
C GLY A 26 -13.91 9.38 5.98
N GLU A 27 -12.99 8.82 6.75
CA GLU A 27 -11.65 8.51 6.27
C GLU A 27 -11.69 7.47 5.18
N SER A 28 -10.61 7.40 4.43
CA SER A 28 -10.44 6.47 3.31
C SER A 28 -10.76 5.03 3.74
N THR A 29 -11.44 4.31 2.88
CA THR A 29 -11.63 2.87 3.00
C THR A 29 -10.28 2.13 2.94
N TYR A 30 -10.22 0.93 3.50
CA TYR A 30 -9.03 0.05 3.47
C TYR A 30 -7.80 0.60 4.18
N GLN A 31 -8.00 1.17 5.37
CA GLN A 31 -6.90 1.72 6.19
C GLN A 31 -5.84 0.68 6.56
N PHE A 32 -6.18 -0.60 6.58
CA PHE A 32 -5.23 -1.68 6.86
C PHE A 32 -4.07 -1.74 5.87
N LEU A 33 -4.26 -1.25 4.64
CA LEU A 33 -3.17 -1.12 3.66
C LEU A 33 -2.10 -0.09 4.09
N ASN A 34 -2.40 0.73 5.09
CA ASN A 34 -1.45 1.69 5.65
C ASN A 34 -0.58 1.11 6.75
N ILE A 35 -0.87 -0.10 7.21
CA ILE A 35 -0.09 -0.78 8.25
C ILE A 35 1.26 -1.20 7.67
N PRO A 36 2.38 -0.91 8.38
CA PRO A 36 3.70 -1.39 7.97
C PRO A 36 3.71 -2.91 7.84
N SER A 37 4.18 -3.42 6.72
CA SER A 37 4.11 -4.84 6.38
C SER A 37 5.27 -5.66 6.93
N SER A 38 6.27 -5.02 7.54
CA SER A 38 7.39 -5.70 8.17
C SER A 38 7.84 -5.01 9.45
N PRO A 39 8.46 -5.74 10.41
CA PRO A 39 9.05 -5.15 11.60
C PRO A 39 10.10 -4.09 11.29
N ARG A 40 10.82 -4.26 10.17
CA ARG A 40 11.77 -3.28 9.68
C ARG A 40 11.11 -1.96 9.31
N GLN A 41 10.02 -2.00 8.55
CA GLN A 41 9.27 -0.81 8.18
C GLN A 41 8.71 -0.12 9.43
N LEU A 42 8.23 -0.90 10.40
CA LEU A 42 7.73 -0.37 11.67
C LEU A 42 8.84 0.35 12.44
N ALA A 43 10.04 -0.22 12.52
CA ALA A 43 11.20 0.38 13.19
C ALA A 43 11.68 1.67 12.51
N LEU A 44 11.46 1.80 11.20
CA LEU A 44 11.80 2.99 10.41
C LEU A 44 10.69 4.06 10.42
N GLY A 45 9.64 3.87 11.23
CA GLY A 45 8.55 4.84 11.38
C GLY A 45 7.40 4.65 10.40
N GLY A 46 7.28 3.52 9.73
CA GLY A 46 6.15 3.18 8.85
C GLY A 46 6.52 2.96 7.39
N LYS A 47 5.67 3.41 6.48
CA LYS A 47 5.86 3.23 5.03
C LYS A 47 7.05 4.03 4.51
N ASN A 48 8.11 3.35 4.15
CA ASN A 48 9.28 3.95 3.51
C ASN A 48 9.19 3.79 2.00
N ILE A 49 8.95 4.89 1.28
CA ILE A 49 8.81 4.88 -0.18
C ILE A 49 10.17 5.04 -0.88
N THR A 50 11.15 5.63 -0.19
CA THR A 50 12.44 6.04 -0.78
C THR A 50 13.60 5.13 -0.44
N ILE A 51 13.45 4.26 0.54
CA ILE A 51 14.51 3.32 0.91
C ILE A 51 14.54 2.21 -0.13
N GLN A 52 15.66 2.08 -0.81
CA GLN A 52 15.99 0.97 -1.70
C GLN A 52 17.00 0.09 -0.99
N ASP A 53 16.54 -1.00 -0.46
CA ASP A 53 17.34 -2.03 0.17
C ASP A 53 16.74 -3.41 -0.19
N ASP A 54 17.25 -4.48 0.40
CA ASP A 54 16.83 -5.85 0.09
C ASP A 54 15.50 -6.25 0.79
N ASP A 55 14.68 -5.30 1.23
CA ASP A 55 13.37 -5.59 1.82
C ASP A 55 12.29 -5.76 0.75
N VAL A 56 12.00 -7.01 0.40
CA VAL A 56 10.96 -7.35 -0.60
C VAL A 56 9.57 -6.86 -0.21
N THR A 57 9.31 -6.59 1.09
CA THR A 57 8.01 -6.07 1.54
C THR A 57 7.76 -4.62 1.10
N SER A 58 8.81 -3.90 0.72
CA SER A 58 8.70 -2.55 0.16
C SER A 58 7.87 -2.49 -1.12
N GLY A 59 7.86 -3.59 -1.88
CA GLY A 59 7.07 -3.73 -3.11
C GLY A 59 5.56 -3.63 -2.89
N LEU A 60 5.06 -3.90 -1.69
CA LEU A 60 3.66 -3.71 -1.33
C LEU A 60 3.25 -2.23 -1.45
N PHE A 61 4.13 -1.29 -1.13
CA PHE A 61 3.85 0.14 -1.16
C PHE A 61 4.40 0.82 -2.40
N ASN A 62 5.58 0.40 -2.83
CA ASN A 62 6.27 0.98 -3.97
C ASN A 62 6.91 -0.13 -4.82
N PRO A 63 6.24 -0.62 -5.86
CA PRO A 63 6.80 -1.68 -6.71
C PRO A 63 8.11 -1.25 -7.40
N SER A 64 8.36 0.05 -7.60
CA SER A 64 9.61 0.52 -8.19
C SER A 64 10.83 0.33 -7.29
N SER A 65 10.64 0.02 -5.99
CA SER A 65 11.72 -0.32 -5.06
C SER A 65 12.26 -1.74 -5.24
N ILE A 66 11.50 -2.61 -5.92
CA ILE A 66 11.92 -3.99 -6.16
C ILE A 66 13.06 -4.03 -7.16
N THR A 67 14.19 -4.57 -6.71
CA THR A 67 15.41 -4.69 -7.50
C THR A 67 15.61 -6.12 -8.02
N GLN A 68 16.55 -6.29 -8.96
CA GLN A 68 16.93 -7.61 -9.46
C GLN A 68 17.64 -8.46 -8.39
N GLU A 69 18.20 -7.82 -7.38
CA GLU A 69 18.89 -8.49 -6.27
C GLU A 69 17.93 -9.22 -5.35
N MET A 70 16.65 -8.80 -5.37
CA MET A 70 15.58 -9.47 -4.63
C MET A 70 14.99 -10.68 -5.36
N ASP A 71 15.63 -11.16 -6.43
CA ASP A 71 15.15 -12.31 -7.20
C ASP A 71 14.98 -13.55 -6.31
N ASN A 72 13.79 -14.17 -6.39
CA ASN A 72 13.38 -15.32 -5.57
C ASN A 72 13.37 -15.07 -4.05
N MET A 73 13.32 -13.82 -3.61
CA MET A 73 13.18 -13.49 -2.20
C MET A 73 11.72 -13.61 -1.77
N LEU A 74 11.52 -14.31 -0.66
CA LEU A 74 10.24 -14.45 0.01
C LEU A 74 10.35 -13.86 1.41
N SER A 75 9.41 -13.01 1.77
CA SER A 75 9.23 -12.51 3.14
C SER A 75 7.86 -12.88 3.66
N LEU A 76 7.80 -13.36 4.89
CA LEU A 76 6.58 -13.65 5.61
C LEU A 76 6.66 -12.97 6.97
N ASN A 77 5.68 -12.15 7.28
CA ASN A 77 5.61 -11.41 8.54
C ASN A 77 4.26 -11.67 9.19
N TYR A 78 4.27 -11.82 10.49
CA TYR A 78 3.08 -11.89 11.32
C TYR A 78 3.34 -11.14 12.61
N PHE A 79 2.39 -10.32 13.05
CA PHE A 79 2.46 -9.64 14.33
C PHE A 79 1.06 -9.44 14.91
N SER A 80 1.02 -9.49 16.23
CA SER A 80 -0.18 -9.24 17.02
C SER A 80 -0.13 -7.82 17.53
N TYR A 81 -1.22 -7.12 17.37
CA TYR A 81 -1.49 -5.83 18.00
C TYR A 81 -2.18 -6.03 19.35
N PHE A 82 -2.59 -4.93 19.96
CA PHE A 82 -3.46 -4.96 21.12
C PHE A 82 -4.87 -5.45 20.74
N SER A 83 -5.62 -5.94 21.74
CA SER A 83 -7.06 -6.29 21.60
C SER A 83 -7.35 -7.34 20.53
N ASP A 84 -6.55 -8.41 20.50
CA ASP A 84 -6.71 -9.57 19.59
C ASP A 84 -6.61 -9.26 18.10
N ILE A 85 -6.23 -8.03 17.72
CA ILE A 85 -5.96 -7.66 16.33
C ILE A 85 -4.65 -8.30 15.90
N SER A 86 -4.69 -8.98 14.76
CA SER A 86 -3.50 -9.60 14.18
C SER A 86 -3.35 -9.22 12.70
N PHE A 87 -2.12 -9.07 12.27
CA PHE A 87 -1.77 -8.73 10.89
C PHE A 87 -0.73 -9.71 10.36
N GLY A 88 -0.94 -10.13 9.12
CA GLY A 88 0.01 -10.95 8.38
C GLY A 88 0.31 -10.37 7.01
N SER A 89 1.55 -10.49 6.56
CA SER A 89 1.93 -10.14 5.20
C SER A 89 2.85 -11.19 4.59
N LEU A 90 2.72 -11.38 3.28
CA LEU A 90 3.57 -12.20 2.45
C LEU A 90 3.99 -11.35 1.25
N SER A 91 5.27 -11.42 0.89
CA SER A 91 5.83 -10.72 -0.26
C SER A 91 6.83 -11.62 -0.97
N TYR A 92 6.76 -11.65 -2.29
CA TYR A 92 7.66 -12.42 -3.14
C TYR A 92 8.05 -11.60 -4.36
N ALA A 93 9.34 -11.58 -4.68
CA ALA A 93 9.88 -10.93 -5.86
C ALA A 93 10.47 -11.94 -6.83
N TYR A 94 10.24 -11.70 -8.12
CA TYR A 94 10.74 -12.54 -9.20
C TYR A 94 11.30 -11.69 -10.33
N ARG A 95 12.51 -11.98 -10.75
CA ARG A 95 13.16 -11.32 -11.88
C ARG A 95 12.69 -11.93 -13.19
N LEU A 96 12.11 -11.12 -14.07
CA LEU A 96 11.67 -11.55 -15.40
C LEU A 96 12.82 -11.65 -16.40
N ASP A 97 13.76 -10.68 -16.33
CA ASP A 97 14.88 -10.62 -17.27
C ASP A 97 16.10 -9.90 -16.67
N ASN A 98 17.20 -9.89 -17.41
CA ASN A 98 18.41 -9.18 -17.03
C ASN A 98 18.39 -7.67 -17.36
N ARG A 99 17.25 -7.14 -17.82
CA ARG A 99 17.10 -5.73 -18.21
C ARG A 99 16.55 -4.84 -17.09
N GLY A 100 16.21 -5.44 -15.94
CA GLY A 100 15.66 -4.73 -14.80
C GLY A 100 14.14 -4.84 -14.68
N ASN A 101 13.54 -5.81 -15.38
CA ASN A 101 12.11 -6.09 -15.23
C ASN A 101 11.92 -7.10 -14.10
N THR A 102 11.09 -6.74 -13.13
CA THR A 102 10.78 -7.57 -11.97
C THR A 102 9.27 -7.62 -11.73
N LEU A 103 8.81 -8.75 -11.21
CA LEU A 103 7.46 -8.94 -10.69
C LEU A 103 7.52 -8.98 -9.17
N HIS A 104 6.46 -8.49 -8.56
CA HIS A 104 6.23 -8.57 -7.13
C HIS A 104 4.84 -9.14 -6.88
N PHE A 105 4.75 -10.10 -5.97
CA PHE A 105 3.50 -10.64 -5.47
C PHE A 105 3.41 -10.32 -3.99
N GLY A 106 2.28 -9.78 -3.57
CA GLY A 106 2.04 -9.42 -2.19
C GLY A 106 0.67 -9.88 -1.71
N PHE A 107 0.61 -10.29 -0.45
CA PHE A 107 -0.64 -10.58 0.25
C PHE A 107 -0.58 -9.93 1.62
N SER A 108 -1.66 -9.28 2.02
CA SER A 108 -1.82 -8.70 3.35
C SER A 108 -3.17 -9.12 3.93
N TYR A 109 -3.18 -9.45 5.21
CA TYR A 109 -4.37 -9.88 5.92
C TYR A 109 -4.41 -9.24 7.30
N ILE A 110 -5.57 -8.75 7.70
CA ILE A 110 -5.83 -8.28 9.05
C ILE A 110 -7.07 -8.98 9.61
N ASN A 111 -6.98 -9.40 10.86
CA ASN A 111 -8.09 -9.86 11.66
C ASN A 111 -8.26 -8.89 12.82
N TYR A 112 -9.45 -8.36 12.98
CA TYR A 112 -9.79 -7.39 14.02
C TYR A 112 -10.21 -8.04 15.34
N GLY A 113 -10.22 -9.38 15.42
CA GLY A 113 -10.71 -10.11 16.59
C GLY A 113 -12.24 -10.13 16.67
N ASP A 114 -12.74 -10.48 17.83
CA ASP A 114 -14.18 -10.59 18.11
C ASP A 114 -14.66 -9.36 18.87
N PHE A 115 -15.77 -8.80 18.42
CA PHE A 115 -16.47 -7.68 19.05
C PHE A 115 -17.76 -8.14 19.69
N ILE A 116 -18.05 -7.62 20.87
CA ILE A 116 -19.31 -7.87 21.55
C ILE A 116 -20.31 -6.80 21.13
N GLY A 117 -21.41 -7.21 20.51
CA GLY A 117 -22.48 -6.32 20.11
C GLY A 117 -23.47 -6.04 21.23
N TYR A 118 -23.89 -4.78 21.34
CA TYR A 118 -24.94 -4.33 22.25
C TYR A 118 -25.97 -3.51 21.48
N ASP A 119 -27.23 -3.58 21.93
CA ASP A 119 -28.30 -2.72 21.42
C ASP A 119 -28.22 -1.32 22.06
N GLU A 120 -29.10 -0.41 21.61
CA GLU A 120 -29.21 0.97 22.13
C GLU A 120 -29.60 1.05 23.61
N PHE A 121 -30.07 -0.05 24.20
CA PHE A 121 -30.46 -0.17 25.61
C PHE A 121 -29.37 -0.85 26.46
N GLY A 122 -28.23 -1.24 25.83
CA GLY A 122 -27.13 -1.91 26.49
C GLY A 122 -27.31 -3.42 26.70
N ASN A 123 -28.30 -4.05 26.04
CA ASN A 123 -28.45 -5.49 26.07
C ASN A 123 -27.54 -6.14 25.06
N TYR A 124 -26.93 -7.27 25.43
CA TYR A 124 -26.12 -8.07 24.52
C TYR A 124 -26.96 -8.59 23.33
N THR A 125 -26.46 -8.41 22.12
CA THR A 125 -27.09 -8.87 20.89
C THR A 125 -26.40 -10.10 20.32
N SER A 126 -25.19 -9.94 19.82
CA SER A 126 -24.37 -11.03 19.24
C SER A 126 -22.91 -10.59 19.17
N ASN A 127 -22.00 -11.56 19.08
CA ASN A 127 -20.62 -11.24 18.71
C ASN A 127 -20.52 -11.10 17.19
N PHE A 128 -19.64 -10.23 16.75
CA PHE A 128 -19.27 -10.09 15.35
C PHE A 128 -17.75 -9.99 15.20
N SER A 129 -17.26 -10.44 14.08
CA SER A 129 -15.84 -10.36 13.75
C SER A 129 -15.65 -9.72 12.37
N GLY A 130 -14.48 -9.13 12.16
CA GLY A 130 -14.12 -8.51 10.89
C GLY A 130 -12.72 -8.90 10.46
N ASN A 131 -12.57 -9.11 9.17
CA ASN A 131 -11.24 -9.27 8.58
C ASN A 131 -11.20 -8.64 7.19
N GLU A 132 -10.00 -8.21 6.83
CA GLU A 132 -9.72 -7.66 5.51
C GLU A 132 -8.51 -8.35 4.92
N SER A 133 -8.52 -8.54 3.62
CA SER A 133 -7.40 -9.10 2.89
C SER A 133 -7.16 -8.36 1.58
N ALA A 134 -5.91 -8.31 1.18
CA ALA A 134 -5.49 -7.69 -0.05
C ALA A 134 -4.45 -8.56 -0.76
N LEU A 135 -4.67 -8.80 -2.04
CA LEU A 135 -3.72 -9.44 -2.93
C LEU A 135 -3.17 -8.37 -3.88
N SER A 136 -1.86 -8.32 -4.07
CA SER A 136 -1.22 -7.39 -4.99
C SER A 136 -0.33 -8.10 -5.99
N VAL A 137 -0.32 -7.58 -7.20
CA VAL A 137 0.63 -7.95 -8.25
C VAL A 137 1.29 -6.67 -8.74
N GLY A 138 2.60 -6.57 -8.52
CA GLY A 138 3.42 -5.44 -8.91
C GLY A 138 4.32 -5.77 -10.09
N TYR A 139 4.57 -4.79 -10.90
CA TYR A 139 5.56 -4.84 -11.99
C TYR A 139 6.46 -3.61 -11.89
N ALA A 140 7.76 -3.83 -11.97
CA ALA A 140 8.74 -2.76 -12.07
C ALA A 140 9.65 -2.94 -13.28
N THR A 141 10.03 -1.83 -13.88
CA THR A 141 10.95 -1.78 -15.02
C THR A 141 11.95 -0.65 -14.87
N LYS A 142 13.23 -0.95 -15.08
CA LYS A 142 14.31 0.03 -15.06
C LYS A 142 14.59 0.53 -16.47
N LEU A 143 14.62 1.85 -16.64
CA LEU A 143 14.96 2.47 -17.91
C LEU A 143 16.47 2.34 -18.20
N LYS A 144 16.83 1.96 -19.43
CA LYS A 144 18.21 1.66 -19.81
C LYS A 144 19.19 2.83 -19.71
N ASN A 145 18.73 4.05 -19.96
CA ASN A 145 19.61 5.22 -20.13
C ASN A 145 19.45 6.27 -19.02
N ILE A 146 18.55 6.04 -18.07
CA ILE A 146 18.21 6.97 -17.01
C ILE A 146 18.11 6.17 -15.71
N PRO A 147 18.61 6.67 -14.58
CA PRO A 147 18.52 5.98 -13.29
C PRO A 147 17.10 6.11 -12.69
N VAL A 148 16.10 5.71 -13.48
CA VAL A 148 14.69 5.76 -13.09
C VAL A 148 14.08 4.39 -13.25
N THR A 149 13.37 3.96 -12.23
CA THR A 149 12.55 2.73 -12.23
C THR A 149 11.08 3.12 -12.16
N PHE A 150 10.28 2.59 -13.07
CA PHE A 150 8.83 2.70 -13.01
C PHE A 150 8.25 1.44 -12.41
N GLY A 151 7.27 1.61 -11.53
CA GLY A 151 6.54 0.52 -10.92
C GLY A 151 5.04 0.77 -10.91
N THR A 152 4.26 -0.29 -11.04
CA THR A 152 2.81 -0.29 -10.91
C THR A 152 2.35 -1.48 -10.09
N ASN A 153 1.30 -1.29 -9.28
CA ASN A 153 0.63 -2.35 -8.53
C ASN A 153 -0.84 -2.43 -8.92
N LEU A 154 -1.31 -3.66 -9.06
CA LEU A 154 -2.72 -3.99 -9.13
C LEU A 154 -3.13 -4.64 -7.82
N TRP A 155 -4.22 -4.18 -7.22
CA TRP A 155 -4.74 -4.67 -5.96
C TRP A 155 -6.11 -5.30 -6.13
N TYR A 156 -6.32 -6.45 -5.49
CA TYR A 156 -7.61 -7.06 -5.26
C TYR A 156 -7.90 -7.05 -3.75
N LEU A 157 -8.99 -6.43 -3.35
CA LEU A 157 -9.34 -6.20 -1.95
C LEU A 157 -10.60 -6.99 -1.60
N HIS A 158 -10.60 -7.64 -0.46
CA HIS A 158 -11.71 -8.39 0.07
C HIS A 158 -11.93 -8.04 1.54
N VAL A 159 -13.17 -7.67 1.88
CA VAL A 159 -13.60 -7.34 3.25
C VAL A 159 -14.69 -8.33 3.65
N TYR A 160 -14.56 -8.88 4.81
CA TYR A 160 -15.54 -9.80 5.39
C TYR A 160 -15.91 -9.33 6.80
N VAL A 161 -17.20 -9.21 7.05
CA VAL A 161 -17.80 -8.89 8.36
C VAL A 161 -18.92 -9.90 8.60
N CYS A 162 -18.87 -10.60 9.73
CA CYS A 162 -19.83 -11.64 10.10
C CYS A 162 -20.35 -11.40 11.51
#